data_51d392c8b819b6efd67889861fb8159d
#
_entry.id   51d392c8b819b6efd67889861fb8159d
#
_cell.length_a   1.000
_cell.length_b   1.000
_cell.length_c   1.000
_cell.angle_alpha   90.00
_cell.angle_beta   90.00
_cell.angle_gamma   90.00
#
_symmetry.space_group_name_H-M   'P 1'
#
loop_
_entity.id
_entity.type
_entity.pdbx_description
1 polymer ?
#
loop_
_entity_poly.entity_id
_entity_poly.type
_entity_poly.pdbx_seq_one_letter_code
_entity_poly.pdbx_strand_id
1 'polypeptide(L)'
;GDVYKRQVYMRTMIYKILTGCYIVAALVLVAACNDGLDIQTKYPFTVETMPVPKELKVNETAEIRCELKREGRWEDTRYTIRWFLFDGEGTLKLEDGTVLLPNDRYPLEKETFRLYFTPLSDEQSSFTVWVEDSDGQAVELEYDFNADNDKEDGDGSGTEEE
;
A
#
# COMPACT_ATOMS: atom_id res chain seq x y z
N GLY A 1 -2.57 66.53 50.95
CA GLY A 1 -1.72 65.36 50.62
C GLY A 1 -2.42 64.17 49.97
N ASP A 2 -3.78 64.04 50.06
CA ASP A 2 -4.49 62.81 49.63
C ASP A 2 -4.80 62.71 48.14
N VAL A 3 -4.86 63.84 47.47
CA VAL A 3 -5.17 63.87 46.02
C VAL A 3 -3.99 63.32 45.21
N TYR A 4 -2.75 63.61 45.61
CA TYR A 4 -1.57 63.12 44.93
C TYR A 4 -1.37 61.58 45.11
N LYS A 5 -1.68 61.05 46.28
CA LYS A 5 -1.63 59.61 46.52
C LYS A 5 -2.63 58.84 45.70
N ARG A 6 -3.85 59.34 45.49
CA ARG A 6 -4.86 58.72 44.63
C ARG A 6 -4.42 58.73 43.14
N GLN A 7 -3.77 59.77 42.68
CA GLN A 7 -3.33 59.90 41.32
C GLN A 7 -2.17 58.96 40.97
N VAL A 8 -1.24 58.76 41.89
CA VAL A 8 -0.13 57.79 41.79
C VAL A 8 -0.68 56.37 41.82
N TYR A 9 -1.64 56.09 42.70
CA TYR A 9 -2.26 54.74 42.82
C TYR A 9 -3.03 54.37 41.55
N MET A 10 -3.80 55.28 40.98
CA MET A 10 -4.52 55.06 39.72
C MET A 10 -3.54 54.83 38.54
N ARG A 11 -2.46 55.57 38.42
CA ARG A 11 -1.46 55.33 37.40
C ARG A 11 -0.81 53.95 37.52
N THR A 12 -0.46 53.52 38.71
CA THR A 12 0.10 52.22 38.97
C THR A 12 -0.85 51.06 38.66
N MET A 13 -2.13 51.25 38.95
CA MET A 13 -3.20 50.28 38.59
C MET A 13 -3.36 50.15 37.09
N ILE A 14 -3.39 51.30 36.33
CA ILE A 14 -3.51 51.28 34.87
C ILE A 14 -2.31 50.58 34.24
N TYR A 15 -1.08 50.82 34.69
CA TYR A 15 0.11 50.11 34.21
C TYR A 15 0.03 48.63 34.44
N LYS A 16 -0.41 48.16 35.59
CA LYS A 16 -0.59 46.73 35.93
C LYS A 16 -1.62 46.05 35.01
N ILE A 17 -2.75 46.75 34.74
CA ILE A 17 -3.78 46.23 33.88
C ILE A 17 -3.29 46.17 32.39
N LEU A 18 -2.61 47.21 31.91
CA LEU A 18 -2.02 47.20 30.58
C LEU A 18 -0.94 46.15 30.39
N THR A 19 -0.07 45.94 31.41
CA THR A 19 0.91 44.88 31.35
C THR A 19 0.28 43.51 31.37
N GLY A 20 -0.77 43.30 32.17
CA GLY A 20 -1.56 42.07 32.17
C GLY A 20 -2.21 41.78 30.82
N CYS A 21 -2.87 42.76 30.20
CA CYS A 21 -3.45 42.64 28.88
C CYS A 21 -2.40 42.32 27.80
N TYR A 22 -1.23 42.93 27.88
CA TYR A 22 -0.13 42.67 26.94
C TYR A 22 0.39 41.23 27.05
N ILE A 23 0.55 40.73 28.27
CA ILE A 23 0.98 39.33 28.51
C ILE A 23 -0.06 38.34 27.97
N VAL A 24 -1.35 38.59 28.24
CA VAL A 24 -2.43 37.73 27.73
C VAL A 24 -2.47 37.76 26.19
N ALA A 25 -2.36 38.95 25.57
CA ALA A 25 -2.32 39.08 24.13
C ALA A 25 -1.10 38.35 23.51
N ALA A 26 0.07 38.42 24.15
CA ALA A 26 1.26 37.72 23.72
C ALA A 26 1.09 36.18 23.81
N LEU A 27 0.45 35.68 24.88
CA LEU A 27 0.18 34.26 25.05
C LEU A 27 -0.82 33.74 24.01
N VAL A 28 -1.84 34.53 23.64
CA VAL A 28 -2.80 34.16 22.60
C VAL A 28 -2.14 34.10 21.22
N LEU A 29 -1.19 35.02 20.94
CA LEU A 29 -0.45 35.00 19.67
C LEU A 29 0.47 33.77 19.55
N VAL A 30 1.06 33.30 20.64
CA VAL A 30 1.90 32.07 20.62
C VAL A 30 1.04 30.82 20.46
N ALA A 31 -0.18 30.81 21.01
CA ALA A 31 -1.09 29.67 20.86
C ALA A 31 -1.72 29.58 19.44
N ALA A 32 -1.78 30.69 18.71
CA ALA A 32 -2.33 30.73 17.34
C ALA A 32 -1.35 30.24 16.25
N CYS A 33 -0.08 30.01 16.58
CA CYS A 33 0.93 29.50 15.64
C CYS A 33 1.02 27.97 15.59
N ASN A 34 -0.04 27.26 15.93
CA ASN A 34 -0.06 25.80 15.81
C ASN A 34 -0.86 25.33 14.60
N ASP A 35 -0.86 26.10 13.51
CA ASP A 35 -1.18 25.59 12.19
C ASP A 35 -0.01 24.70 11.76
N GLY A 36 0.00 23.47 12.26
CA GLY A 36 0.76 22.40 11.65
C GLY A 36 0.30 22.34 10.21
N LEU A 37 1.14 22.82 9.29
CA LEU A 37 1.01 22.50 7.88
C LEU A 37 1.08 20.98 7.82
N ASP A 38 -0.08 20.34 7.70
CA ASP A 38 -0.19 18.93 7.38
C ASP A 38 0.29 18.79 5.93
N ILE A 39 1.62 18.79 5.77
CA ILE A 39 2.25 18.51 4.48
C ILE A 39 1.98 17.03 4.26
N GLN A 40 0.96 16.72 3.46
CA GLN A 40 0.68 15.36 3.04
C GLN A 40 1.86 14.88 2.19
N THR A 41 2.79 14.19 2.83
CA THR A 41 4.01 13.66 2.19
C THR A 41 3.80 12.26 1.63
N LYS A 42 2.65 11.63 1.94
CA LYS A 42 2.31 10.28 1.51
C LYS A 42 0.95 10.29 0.84
N TYR A 43 0.91 9.82 -0.39
CA TYR A 43 -0.32 9.64 -1.13
C TYR A 43 -0.67 8.16 -1.16
N PRO A 44 -1.91 7.78 -0.77
CA PRO A 44 -2.31 6.40 -0.86
C PRO A 44 -2.34 5.93 -2.32
N PHE A 45 -2.03 4.68 -2.52
CA PHE A 45 -2.17 4.01 -3.79
C PHE A 45 -2.89 2.67 -3.62
N THR A 46 -3.49 2.19 -4.69
CA THR A 46 -4.14 0.89 -4.76
C THR A 46 -3.63 0.14 -5.99
N VAL A 47 -3.76 -1.17 -5.97
CA VAL A 47 -3.50 -2.00 -7.14
C VAL A 47 -4.77 -2.76 -7.47
N GLU A 48 -5.33 -2.50 -8.64
CA GLU A 48 -6.47 -3.25 -9.17
C GLU A 48 -5.99 -4.40 -10.03
N THR A 49 -6.64 -5.54 -9.91
CA THR A 49 -6.33 -6.73 -10.70
C THR A 49 -7.55 -7.21 -11.48
N MET A 50 -7.31 -7.72 -12.69
CA MET A 50 -8.35 -8.41 -13.45
C MET A 50 -8.59 -9.79 -12.85
N PRO A 51 -9.81 -10.35 -12.96
CA PRO A 51 -10.10 -11.72 -12.55
C PRO A 51 -9.14 -12.71 -13.21
N VAL A 52 -8.64 -13.66 -12.42
CA VAL A 52 -7.76 -14.75 -12.86
C VAL A 52 -8.49 -16.08 -12.82
N PRO A 53 -8.06 -17.11 -13.58
CA PRO A 53 -8.55 -18.47 -13.44
C PRO A 53 -8.41 -18.95 -11.99
N LYS A 54 -9.29 -19.84 -11.54
CA LYS A 54 -9.17 -20.43 -10.21
C LYS A 54 -8.39 -21.75 -10.23
N GLU A 55 -8.25 -22.36 -11.40
CA GLU A 55 -7.63 -23.67 -11.61
C GLU A 55 -6.57 -23.53 -12.69
N LEU A 56 -5.43 -24.18 -12.50
CA LEU A 56 -4.32 -24.21 -13.45
C LEU A 56 -3.75 -25.63 -13.53
N LYS A 57 -3.43 -26.05 -14.75
CA LYS A 57 -2.65 -27.27 -14.99
C LYS A 57 -1.17 -27.03 -14.73
N VAL A 58 -0.46 -28.08 -14.41
CA VAL A 58 1.01 -28.04 -14.30
C VAL A 58 1.61 -27.47 -15.59
N ASN A 59 2.51 -26.50 -15.48
CA ASN A 59 3.12 -25.74 -16.56
C ASN A 59 2.16 -24.85 -17.38
N GLU A 60 0.90 -24.72 -17.00
CA GLU A 60 0.03 -23.71 -17.56
C GLU A 60 0.31 -22.34 -16.93
N THR A 61 0.33 -21.29 -17.73
CA THR A 61 0.67 -19.95 -17.25
C THR A 61 -0.57 -19.09 -17.14
N ALA A 62 -0.85 -18.57 -15.95
CA ALA A 62 -1.85 -17.54 -15.73
C ALA A 62 -1.26 -16.15 -15.93
N GLU A 63 -1.94 -15.32 -16.73
CA GLU A 63 -1.64 -13.89 -16.87
C GLU A 63 -2.46 -13.10 -15.83
N ILE A 64 -1.78 -12.36 -14.99
CA ILE A 64 -2.36 -11.48 -13.97
C ILE A 64 -2.12 -10.04 -14.40
N ARG A 65 -3.18 -9.34 -14.77
CA ARG A 65 -3.12 -7.93 -15.22
C ARG A 65 -3.36 -7.04 -14.02
N CYS A 66 -2.42 -6.13 -13.78
CA CYS A 66 -2.43 -5.22 -12.66
C CYS A 66 -2.38 -3.76 -13.13
N GLU A 67 -3.09 -2.90 -12.42
CA GLU A 67 -3.06 -1.46 -12.61
C GLU A 67 -2.86 -0.78 -11.25
N LEU A 68 -1.75 -0.05 -11.10
CA LEU A 68 -1.44 0.75 -9.94
C LEU A 68 -2.14 2.11 -10.09
N LYS A 69 -3.03 2.44 -9.15
CA LYS A 69 -3.74 3.71 -9.08
C LYS A 69 -3.28 4.51 -7.88
N ARG A 70 -2.85 5.72 -8.11
CA ARG A 70 -2.39 6.65 -7.07
C ARG A 70 -3.25 7.91 -7.05
N GLU A 71 -3.54 8.41 -5.85
CA GLU A 71 -4.37 9.61 -5.67
C GLU A 71 -3.62 10.91 -5.94
N GLY A 72 -2.28 10.89 -5.94
CA GLY A 72 -1.43 12.05 -6.19
C GLY A 72 -0.22 11.72 -7.04
N ARG A 73 0.40 12.76 -7.62
CA ARG A 73 1.67 12.62 -8.33
C ARG A 73 2.77 13.25 -7.50
N TRP A 74 3.61 12.39 -6.93
CA TRP A 74 4.89 12.78 -6.40
C TRP A 74 5.96 12.22 -7.34
N GLU A 75 6.77 13.07 -7.95
CA GLU A 75 7.73 12.67 -8.99
C GLU A 75 8.82 11.74 -8.47
N ASP A 76 9.08 11.77 -7.15
CA ASP A 76 10.11 10.97 -6.52
C ASP A 76 9.62 9.62 -5.96
N THR A 77 8.31 9.35 -5.96
CA THR A 77 7.79 8.06 -5.46
C THR A 77 8.17 6.93 -6.39
N ARG A 78 8.87 5.95 -5.85
CA ARG A 78 9.28 4.73 -6.55
C ARG A 78 8.51 3.55 -6.00
N TYR A 79 8.15 2.64 -6.88
CA TYR A 79 7.46 1.41 -6.52
C TYR A 79 8.36 0.21 -6.73
N THR A 80 8.20 -0.78 -5.86
CA THR A 80 8.86 -2.09 -5.96
C THR A 80 7.82 -3.18 -5.81
N ILE A 81 8.11 -4.33 -6.40
CA ILE A 81 7.30 -5.53 -6.30
C ILE A 81 8.13 -6.65 -5.70
N ARG A 82 7.54 -7.43 -4.81
CA ARG A 82 8.06 -8.70 -4.30
C ARG A 82 6.94 -9.71 -4.16
N TRP A 83 7.26 -10.96 -4.06
CA TRP A 83 6.29 -12.03 -3.88
C TRP A 83 6.83 -13.14 -2.97
N PHE A 84 5.91 -13.95 -2.47
CA PHE A 84 6.26 -15.17 -1.75
C PHE A 84 5.20 -16.24 -1.97
N LEU A 85 5.66 -17.45 -2.29
CA LEU A 85 4.84 -18.63 -2.46
C LEU A 85 4.77 -19.38 -1.12
N PHE A 86 3.54 -19.56 -0.61
CA PHE A 86 3.29 -20.23 0.67
C PHE A 86 3.04 -21.72 0.49
N ASP A 87 2.30 -22.08 -0.55
CA ASP A 87 1.93 -23.47 -0.87
C ASP A 87 2.19 -23.78 -2.33
N GLY A 88 2.52 -25.03 -2.63
CA GLY A 88 2.84 -25.52 -3.96
C GLY A 88 4.23 -25.14 -4.44
N GLU A 89 4.47 -25.39 -5.72
CA GLU A 89 5.69 -25.01 -6.43
C GLU A 89 5.35 -24.22 -7.69
N GLY A 90 6.08 -23.15 -7.96
CA GLY A 90 5.80 -22.31 -9.12
C GLY A 90 6.82 -21.21 -9.34
N THR A 91 6.68 -20.53 -10.46
CA THR A 91 7.49 -19.37 -10.83
C THR A 91 6.62 -18.18 -11.16
N LEU A 92 7.04 -16.99 -10.75
CA LEU A 92 6.40 -15.73 -11.10
C LEU A 92 7.36 -14.90 -11.96
N LYS A 93 6.84 -14.33 -13.06
CA LYS A 93 7.62 -13.51 -14.00
C LYS A 93 6.93 -12.19 -14.26
N LEU A 94 7.70 -11.15 -14.55
CA LEU A 94 7.23 -9.90 -15.13
C LEU A 94 7.03 -10.02 -16.65
N GLU A 95 6.39 -9.03 -17.26
CA GLU A 95 6.12 -8.99 -18.70
C GLU A 95 7.38 -8.93 -19.57
N ASP A 96 8.50 -8.46 -19.05
CA ASP A 96 9.81 -8.44 -19.71
C ASP A 96 10.56 -9.79 -19.65
N GLY A 97 9.96 -10.79 -18.97
CA GLY A 97 10.54 -12.11 -18.77
C GLY A 97 11.41 -12.25 -17.53
N THR A 98 11.57 -11.18 -16.73
CA THR A 98 12.31 -11.25 -15.45
C THR A 98 11.63 -12.22 -14.50
N VAL A 99 12.36 -13.25 -14.06
CA VAL A 99 11.89 -14.19 -13.04
C VAL A 99 12.08 -13.56 -11.68
N LEU A 100 10.98 -13.44 -10.93
CA LEU A 100 11.01 -12.91 -9.57
C LEU A 100 11.46 -14.00 -8.61
N LEU A 101 12.53 -13.77 -7.86
CA LEU A 101 12.93 -14.64 -6.76
C LEU A 101 12.06 -14.31 -5.53
N PRO A 102 11.72 -15.33 -4.71
CA PRO A 102 10.91 -15.12 -3.52
C PRO A 102 11.55 -14.11 -2.54
N ASN A 103 10.77 -13.15 -2.06
CA ASN A 103 11.14 -12.06 -1.16
C ASN A 103 12.14 -11.03 -1.71
N ASP A 104 12.64 -11.16 -2.92
CA ASP A 104 13.47 -10.14 -3.54
C ASP A 104 12.61 -9.00 -4.08
N ARG A 105 13.12 -7.76 -3.97
CA ARG A 105 12.44 -6.56 -4.46
C ARG A 105 12.93 -6.20 -5.85
N TYR A 106 11.98 -6.01 -6.75
CA TYR A 106 12.23 -5.60 -8.13
C TYR A 106 11.59 -4.24 -8.39
N PRO A 107 12.23 -3.34 -9.14
CA PRO A 107 11.65 -2.06 -9.48
C PRO A 107 10.40 -2.23 -10.34
N LEU A 108 9.35 -1.46 -10.04
CA LEU A 108 8.12 -1.39 -10.82
C LEU A 108 8.04 -0.01 -11.46
N GLU A 109 8.41 0.08 -12.73
CA GLU A 109 8.52 1.35 -13.46
C GLU A 109 7.20 1.80 -14.10
N LYS A 110 6.29 0.84 -14.34
CA LYS A 110 5.02 1.09 -15.02
C LYS A 110 3.84 0.98 -14.06
N GLU A 111 2.86 1.85 -14.23
CA GLU A 111 1.60 1.79 -13.50
C GLU A 111 0.74 0.59 -13.94
N THR A 112 0.79 0.23 -15.23
CA THR A 112 0.15 -0.96 -15.76
C THR A 112 1.20 -2.02 -16.03
N PHE A 113 1.03 -3.19 -15.43
CA PHE A 113 2.00 -4.29 -15.54
C PHE A 113 1.28 -5.64 -15.53
N ARG A 114 2.02 -6.67 -15.94
CA ARG A 114 1.52 -8.04 -15.99
C ARG A 114 2.47 -8.96 -15.27
N LEU A 115 1.87 -9.90 -14.54
CA LEU A 115 2.56 -11.00 -13.90
C LEU A 115 2.15 -12.30 -14.57
N TYR A 116 3.07 -13.21 -14.67
CA TYR A 116 2.86 -14.54 -15.27
C TYR A 116 3.24 -15.59 -14.25
N PHE A 117 2.23 -16.26 -13.68
CA PHE A 117 2.44 -17.35 -12.75
C PHE A 117 2.34 -18.70 -13.47
N THR A 118 3.29 -19.59 -13.21
CA THR A 118 3.32 -20.95 -13.77
C THR A 118 3.55 -21.94 -12.64
N PRO A 119 2.56 -22.79 -12.28
CA PRO A 119 2.74 -23.86 -11.30
C PRO A 119 3.63 -24.95 -11.87
N LEU A 120 4.50 -25.52 -11.01
CA LEU A 120 5.43 -26.59 -11.36
C LEU A 120 5.05 -27.95 -10.72
N SER A 121 4.09 -27.95 -9.80
CA SER A 121 3.52 -29.16 -9.17
C SER A 121 2.01 -29.24 -9.43
N ASP A 122 1.45 -30.42 -9.20
CA ASP A 122 0.03 -30.71 -9.23
C ASP A 122 -0.70 -30.41 -7.91
N GLU A 123 -0.06 -29.62 -7.05
CA GLU A 123 -0.62 -29.16 -5.80
C GLU A 123 -1.27 -27.78 -5.96
N GLN A 124 -2.17 -27.44 -5.04
CA GLN A 124 -2.68 -26.08 -4.92
C GLN A 124 -1.51 -25.12 -4.74
N SER A 125 -1.58 -23.96 -5.40
CA SER A 125 -0.59 -22.89 -5.25
C SER A 125 -1.21 -21.69 -4.57
N SER A 126 -0.59 -21.22 -3.50
CA SER A 126 -1.00 -20.02 -2.78
C SER A 126 0.18 -19.06 -2.63
N PHE A 127 0.03 -17.82 -3.08
CA PHE A 127 1.08 -16.80 -2.98
C PHE A 127 0.52 -15.40 -2.79
N THR A 128 1.36 -14.55 -2.24
CA THR A 128 1.08 -13.13 -2.09
C THR A 128 2.11 -12.30 -2.84
N VAL A 129 1.62 -11.26 -3.50
CA VAL A 129 2.43 -10.22 -4.14
C VAL A 129 2.26 -8.93 -3.35
N TRP A 130 3.37 -8.29 -2.99
CA TRP A 130 3.37 -6.96 -2.38
C TRP A 130 3.89 -5.94 -3.38
N VAL A 131 3.13 -4.88 -3.55
CA VAL A 131 3.60 -3.65 -4.22
C VAL A 131 3.86 -2.64 -3.12
N GLU A 132 5.10 -2.17 -3.03
CA GLU A 132 5.58 -1.29 -1.96
C GLU A 132 6.06 0.02 -2.58
N ASP A 133 5.75 1.15 -1.94
CA ASP A 133 6.30 2.45 -2.33
C ASP A 133 7.56 2.82 -1.53
N SER A 134 8.24 3.90 -1.95
CA SER A 134 9.43 4.42 -1.25
C SER A 134 9.13 5.03 0.11
N ASP A 135 7.85 5.28 0.45
CA ASP A 135 7.40 5.86 1.71
C ASP A 135 6.97 4.80 2.73
N GLY A 136 7.10 3.52 2.38
CA GLY A 136 6.81 2.38 3.23
C GLY A 136 5.34 1.98 3.28
N GLN A 137 4.53 2.40 2.31
CA GLN A 137 3.19 1.88 2.11
C GLN A 137 3.27 0.60 1.27
N ALA A 138 2.40 -0.38 1.56
CA ALA A 138 2.35 -1.64 0.83
C ALA A 138 0.89 -2.01 0.53
N VAL A 139 0.68 -2.56 -0.66
CA VAL A 139 -0.57 -3.20 -1.07
C VAL A 139 -0.30 -4.67 -1.26
N GLU A 140 -1.13 -5.51 -0.67
CA GLU A 140 -1.04 -6.97 -0.73
C GLU A 140 -2.08 -7.52 -1.71
N LEU A 141 -1.65 -8.42 -2.58
CA LEU A 141 -2.46 -9.12 -3.55
C LEU A 141 -2.30 -10.62 -3.31
N GLU A 142 -3.38 -11.29 -2.90
CA GLU A 142 -3.39 -12.71 -2.60
C GLU A 142 -3.95 -13.49 -3.78
N TYR A 143 -3.32 -14.61 -4.11
CA TYR A 143 -3.71 -15.49 -5.20
C TYR A 143 -3.70 -16.95 -4.75
N ASP A 144 -4.80 -17.64 -5.07
CA ASP A 144 -4.97 -19.07 -4.84
C ASP A 144 -5.39 -19.74 -6.15
N PHE A 145 -4.63 -20.73 -6.56
CA PHE A 145 -4.90 -21.56 -7.73
C PHE A 145 -5.02 -23.01 -7.31
N ASN A 146 -6.19 -23.62 -7.59
CA ASN A 146 -6.35 -25.04 -7.43
C ASN A 146 -5.63 -25.78 -8.57
N ALA A 147 -5.17 -26.99 -8.28
CA ALA A 147 -4.67 -27.86 -9.33
C ALA A 147 -5.84 -28.38 -10.18
N ASP A 148 -5.74 -28.19 -11.50
CA ASP A 148 -6.65 -28.82 -12.46
C ASP A 148 -6.13 -30.23 -12.76
N ASN A 149 -6.53 -31.19 -11.93
CA ASN A 149 -6.28 -32.61 -12.15
C ASN A 149 -7.42 -33.15 -13.00
N ASP A 150 -7.34 -33.03 -14.32
CA ASP A 150 -8.21 -33.76 -15.23
C ASP A 150 -8.15 -35.23 -14.84
N LYS A 151 -9.15 -35.73 -14.12
CA LYS A 151 -9.42 -37.17 -14.07
C LYS A 151 -9.76 -37.53 -15.50
N GLU A 152 -8.82 -38.17 -16.21
CA GLU A 152 -9.17 -38.99 -17.36
C GLU A 152 -10.23 -39.99 -16.86
N ASP A 153 -11.49 -39.70 -17.08
CA ASP A 153 -12.55 -40.65 -17.00
C ASP A 153 -12.22 -41.74 -18.03
N GLY A 154 -11.46 -42.72 -17.57
CA GLY A 154 -11.21 -43.94 -18.34
C GLY A 154 -12.56 -44.55 -18.66
N ASP A 155 -13.01 -44.33 -19.88
CA ASP A 155 -14.10 -45.10 -20.50
C ASP A 155 -13.71 -46.58 -20.50
N GLY A 156 -14.07 -47.24 -19.40
CA GLY A 156 -14.02 -48.69 -19.29
C GLY A 156 -15.13 -49.32 -20.13
N SER A 157 -14.94 -49.34 -21.45
CA SER A 157 -15.71 -50.17 -22.35
C SER A 157 -15.53 -51.64 -21.94
N GLY A 158 -16.43 -52.11 -21.08
CA GLY A 158 -16.61 -53.52 -20.83
C GLY A 158 -17.23 -54.21 -22.06
N THR A 159 -16.42 -54.87 -22.81
CA THR A 159 -16.88 -55.88 -23.78
C THR A 159 -17.27 -57.12 -23.01
N GLU A 160 -18.56 -57.34 -22.80
CA GLU A 160 -19.10 -58.67 -22.51
C GLU A 160 -19.10 -59.44 -23.80
N GLU A 161 -18.32 -60.51 -23.88
CA GLU A 161 -18.53 -61.60 -24.83
C GLU A 161 -19.01 -62.83 -24.06
N GLU A 162 -20.04 -63.43 -24.65
CA GLU A 162 -20.72 -64.66 -24.31
C GLU A 162 -19.83 -65.88 -23.99
#